data_f6b637bc65a0b67e441311e313a4be03
#
_entry.id   f6b637bc65a0b67e441311e313a4be03
#
_cell.length_a   1.000
_cell.length_b   1.000
_cell.length_c   1.000
_cell.angle_alpha   90.00
_cell.angle_beta   90.00
_cell.angle_gamma   90.00
#
_symmetry.space_group_name_H-M   'P 1'
#
loop_
_entity.id
_entity.type
_entity.pdbx_description
1 polymer ?
#
loop_
_entity_poly.entity_id
_entity_poly.type
_entity_poly.pdbx_seq_one_letter_code
_entity_poly.pdbx_strand_id
1 'polypeptide(L)'
;MIPQPAPGSCEVTAEPAPAAGPTGPAPSASDAPDDVAAPGPLPPDPVIEAFDQVCRRLGGFDENLHTEWVDGYLTAVAASWRAIPLDEVLPLLCGDAFERAFADPADEAAARAALQARQAQLRAELDPQALLDDPDRLRLAPLMQVWDEAARRQVVDEGLGTAEDAAQLRTGASWALGFFRALDDFATDWPAADPDDELAGLYGDLLETVLALAMDPHSQEFLAFAAQGWKDGNPTREELIVEACFAVQDLRTWWIDHAPRRAPVRAAAKPGRNDPCSCGSGRKYKKCHGA
;
A
#
# COMPACT_ATOMS: atom_id res chain seq x y z
N MET A 1 1.55 24.63 -54.74
CA MET A 1 1.57 26.11 -54.84
C MET A 1 0.23 26.56 -54.28
N ILE A 2 0.16 26.89 -52.98
CA ILE A 2 -1.05 27.37 -52.30
C ILE A 2 -0.61 28.64 -51.56
N PRO A 3 -1.29 29.79 -51.70
CA PRO A 3 -0.84 31.10 -51.20
C PRO A 3 -1.10 31.26 -49.69
N GLN A 4 -0.16 31.88 -49.01
CA GLN A 4 -0.29 32.34 -47.61
C GLN A 4 -1.12 33.64 -47.56
N PRO A 5 -1.93 33.86 -46.51
CA PRO A 5 -2.52 35.18 -46.24
C PRO A 5 -1.56 36.05 -45.40
N ALA A 6 -1.59 37.35 -45.68
CA ALA A 6 -0.78 38.41 -45.10
C ALA A 6 -1.21 38.76 -43.65
N PRO A 7 -0.32 39.36 -42.82
CA PRO A 7 -0.62 39.76 -41.46
C PRO A 7 -1.42 41.07 -41.40
N GLY A 8 -2.57 41.02 -40.71
CA GLY A 8 -3.39 42.21 -40.42
C GLY A 8 -2.88 42.90 -39.15
N SER A 9 -2.53 44.17 -39.28
CA SER A 9 -2.20 45.06 -38.16
C SER A 9 -3.47 45.50 -37.45
N CYS A 10 -3.57 45.23 -36.11
CA CYS A 10 -4.56 45.85 -35.24
C CYS A 10 -3.89 46.99 -34.47
N GLU A 11 -4.31 48.21 -34.78
CA GLU A 11 -4.03 49.43 -34.01
C GLU A 11 -4.82 49.37 -32.69
N VAL A 12 -4.11 49.49 -31.56
CA VAL A 12 -4.68 49.67 -30.25
C VAL A 12 -4.79 51.17 -29.97
N THR A 13 -6.02 51.67 -29.96
CA THR A 13 -6.34 53.01 -29.49
C THR A 13 -6.29 53.08 -27.96
N ALA A 14 -5.45 54.00 -27.45
CA ALA A 14 -5.33 54.28 -26.02
C ALA A 14 -6.50 55.14 -25.52
N GLU A 15 -7.19 54.71 -24.49
CA GLU A 15 -8.16 55.49 -23.73
C GLU A 15 -7.46 56.27 -22.61
N PRO A 16 -7.87 57.51 -22.28
CA PRO A 16 -7.23 58.35 -21.27
C PRO A 16 -7.64 58.00 -19.85
N ALA A 17 -6.71 58.06 -18.93
CA ALA A 17 -6.87 57.81 -17.50
C ALA A 17 -7.81 58.83 -16.83
N PRO A 18 -8.64 58.42 -15.86
CA PRO A 18 -9.44 59.34 -15.03
C PRO A 18 -8.61 59.97 -13.90
N ALA A 19 -8.98 61.22 -13.60
CA ALA A 19 -8.37 62.12 -12.66
C ALA A 19 -8.33 61.68 -11.22
N ALA A 20 -7.26 62.06 -10.50
CA ALA A 20 -7.02 61.84 -9.10
C ALA A 20 -8.10 62.47 -8.18
N GLY A 21 -8.75 61.69 -7.34
CA GLY A 21 -9.55 62.16 -6.19
C GLY A 21 -8.72 62.29 -4.90
N PRO A 22 -9.21 62.97 -3.89
CA PRO A 22 -8.40 63.49 -2.78
C PRO A 22 -7.91 62.43 -1.82
N THR A 23 -6.65 62.58 -1.38
CA THR A 23 -5.95 61.83 -0.37
C THR A 23 -6.65 61.92 1.00
N GLY A 24 -7.23 60.82 1.47
CA GLY A 24 -7.57 60.61 2.89
C GLY A 24 -6.36 60.16 3.69
N PRO A 25 -6.35 60.36 5.00
CA PRO A 25 -5.15 60.04 5.85
C PRO A 25 -4.89 58.54 5.88
N ALA A 26 -3.62 58.15 5.83
CA ALA A 26 -3.14 56.79 5.91
C ALA A 26 -3.60 56.12 7.22
N PRO A 27 -4.05 54.84 7.18
CA PRO A 27 -4.28 54.11 8.40
C PRO A 27 -2.94 53.78 9.10
N SER A 28 -2.96 53.99 10.42
CA SER A 28 -1.87 53.72 11.35
C SER A 28 -1.46 52.25 11.24
N ALA A 29 -0.14 52.00 11.07
CA ALA A 29 0.46 50.68 11.12
C ALA A 29 0.43 50.12 12.55
N SER A 30 -0.59 49.36 12.92
CA SER A 30 -0.58 48.49 14.08
C SER A 30 -1.71 47.47 14.03
N ASP A 31 -1.69 46.59 13.04
CA ASP A 31 -2.35 45.30 13.10
C ASP A 31 -1.59 44.36 12.12
N ALA A 32 -0.39 44.01 12.51
CA ALA A 32 0.21 42.78 11.96
C ALA A 32 -0.55 41.62 12.58
N PRO A 33 -1.09 40.69 11.76
CA PRO A 33 -1.67 39.48 12.32
C PRO A 33 -0.57 38.74 13.09
N ASP A 34 -0.91 38.31 14.30
CA ASP A 34 -0.05 37.48 15.15
C ASP A 34 0.57 36.37 14.27
N ASP A 35 1.90 36.31 14.38
CA ASP A 35 2.73 35.29 13.72
C ASP A 35 2.28 33.93 14.27
N VAL A 36 1.30 33.32 13.58
CA VAL A 36 0.88 31.96 13.87
C VAL A 36 2.05 31.09 13.47
N ALA A 37 2.86 30.74 14.48
CA ALA A 37 3.97 29.83 14.33
C ALA A 37 3.46 28.60 13.56
N ALA A 38 4.16 28.27 12.47
CA ALA A 38 3.85 27.07 11.71
C ALA A 38 3.73 25.88 12.68
N PRO A 39 2.70 25.02 12.56
CA PRO A 39 2.56 23.88 13.43
C PRO A 39 3.87 23.09 13.41
N GLY A 40 4.42 22.82 14.58
CA GLY A 40 5.62 21.98 14.70
C GLY A 40 5.37 20.60 14.09
N PRO A 41 6.43 19.83 13.80
CA PRO A 41 6.27 18.48 13.26
C PRO A 41 5.34 17.66 14.18
N LEU A 42 4.40 16.96 13.58
CA LEU A 42 3.49 16.07 14.31
C LEU A 42 4.32 15.07 15.13
N PRO A 43 3.90 14.73 16.36
CA PRO A 43 4.56 13.69 17.12
C PRO A 43 4.54 12.39 16.31
N PRO A 44 5.64 11.61 16.32
CA PRO A 44 5.70 10.36 15.59
C PRO A 44 4.62 9.38 16.09
N ASP A 45 4.09 8.59 15.18
CA ASP A 45 3.11 7.55 15.50
C ASP A 45 3.80 6.45 16.33
N PRO A 46 3.37 6.18 17.57
CA PRO A 46 4.00 5.19 18.43
C PRO A 46 3.94 3.76 17.88
N VAL A 47 2.95 3.45 17.02
CA VAL A 47 2.87 2.16 16.33
C VAL A 47 4.00 2.03 15.31
N ILE A 48 4.23 3.08 14.52
CA ILE A 48 5.29 3.10 13.52
C ILE A 48 6.67 3.06 14.20
N GLU A 49 6.88 3.79 15.29
CA GLU A 49 8.14 3.74 16.05
C GLU A 49 8.44 2.35 16.59
N ALA A 50 7.46 1.71 17.22
CA ALA A 50 7.62 0.36 17.76
C ALA A 50 7.90 -0.66 16.65
N PHE A 51 7.20 -0.56 15.53
CA PHE A 51 7.40 -1.39 14.35
C PHE A 51 8.81 -1.21 13.76
N ASP A 52 9.26 0.03 13.58
CA ASP A 52 10.60 0.34 13.07
C ASP A 52 11.72 -0.22 13.99
N GLN A 53 11.55 -0.15 15.31
CA GLN A 53 12.49 -0.74 16.26
C GLN A 53 12.60 -2.27 16.08
N VAL A 54 11.48 -2.96 15.85
CA VAL A 54 11.46 -4.40 15.57
C VAL A 54 12.20 -4.71 14.26
N CYS A 55 11.91 -3.97 13.19
CA CYS A 55 12.54 -4.16 11.88
C CYS A 55 14.06 -3.90 11.94
N ARG A 56 14.50 -2.84 12.60
CA ARG A 56 15.94 -2.58 12.81
C ARG A 56 16.65 -3.72 13.53
N ARG A 57 15.99 -4.34 14.50
CA ARG A 57 16.57 -5.47 15.23
C ARG A 57 16.64 -6.73 14.38
N LEU A 58 15.61 -6.99 13.57
CA LEU A 58 15.58 -8.09 12.61
C LEU A 58 16.62 -7.90 11.50
N GLY A 59 16.80 -6.67 11.01
CA GLY A 59 17.81 -6.29 10.01
C GLY A 59 19.24 -6.60 10.42
N GLY A 60 19.54 -6.75 11.72
CA GLY A 60 20.81 -7.24 12.22
C GLY A 60 21.06 -8.74 11.95
N PHE A 61 20.05 -9.49 11.55
CA PHE A 61 20.11 -10.91 11.22
C PHE A 61 19.93 -11.19 9.72
N ASP A 62 19.12 -10.36 9.05
CA ASP A 62 18.91 -10.38 7.60
C ASP A 62 18.70 -8.94 7.11
N GLU A 63 19.59 -8.45 6.25
CA GLU A 63 19.62 -7.08 5.74
C GLU A 63 18.34 -6.68 4.99
N ASN A 64 17.58 -7.64 4.47
CA ASN A 64 16.30 -7.37 3.80
C ASN A 64 15.18 -7.01 4.79
N LEU A 65 15.31 -7.39 6.08
CA LEU A 65 14.25 -7.19 7.08
C LEU A 65 14.22 -5.76 7.65
N HIS A 66 14.40 -4.75 6.79
CA HIS A 66 14.25 -3.35 7.17
C HIS A 66 12.80 -2.87 7.03
N THR A 67 12.50 -1.74 7.65
CA THR A 67 11.14 -1.19 7.83
C THR A 67 10.33 -1.14 6.53
N GLU A 68 10.89 -0.61 5.45
CA GLU A 68 10.21 -0.45 4.16
C GLU A 68 9.84 -1.82 3.55
N TRP A 69 10.78 -2.76 3.52
CA TRP A 69 10.55 -4.08 2.94
C TRP A 69 9.51 -4.88 3.75
N VAL A 70 9.64 -4.88 5.09
CA VAL A 70 8.69 -5.58 5.97
C VAL A 70 7.30 -4.94 5.89
N ASP A 71 7.21 -3.62 5.73
CA ASP A 71 5.94 -2.92 5.55
C ASP A 71 5.25 -3.34 4.25
N GLY A 72 6.00 -3.44 3.15
CA GLY A 72 5.48 -3.96 1.88
C GLY A 72 4.95 -5.39 2.01
N TYR A 73 5.72 -6.25 2.67
CA TYR A 73 5.30 -7.62 2.96
C TYR A 73 4.00 -7.69 3.76
N LEU A 74 3.93 -6.93 4.87
CA LEU A 74 2.72 -6.88 5.69
C LEU A 74 1.53 -6.23 4.98
N THR A 75 1.79 -5.33 4.03
CA THR A 75 0.72 -4.73 3.20
C THR A 75 0.06 -5.77 2.32
N ALA A 76 0.84 -6.62 1.64
CA ALA A 76 0.28 -7.74 0.87
C ALA A 76 -0.52 -8.68 1.79
N VAL A 77 0.04 -9.07 2.93
CA VAL A 77 -0.65 -9.90 3.93
C VAL A 77 -1.96 -9.26 4.40
N ALA A 78 -1.99 -7.94 4.61
CA ALA A 78 -3.20 -7.21 5.00
C ALA A 78 -4.23 -7.13 3.87
N ALA A 79 -3.76 -7.07 2.62
CA ALA A 79 -4.61 -7.05 1.42
C ALA A 79 -5.22 -8.40 1.08
N SER A 80 -4.77 -9.51 1.68
CA SER A 80 -5.34 -10.84 1.44
C SER A 80 -6.83 -10.92 1.77
N TRP A 81 -7.58 -11.70 0.98
CA TRP A 81 -9.01 -11.97 1.21
C TRP A 81 -9.30 -12.58 2.59
N ARG A 82 -8.36 -13.31 3.17
CA ARG A 82 -8.46 -13.85 4.53
C ARG A 82 -7.55 -13.10 5.50
N ALA A 83 -7.88 -13.18 6.78
CA ALA A 83 -6.98 -12.74 7.82
C ALA A 83 -5.85 -13.76 7.99
N ILE A 84 -4.62 -13.41 7.61
CA ILE A 84 -3.42 -14.22 7.84
C ILE A 84 -2.86 -13.84 9.22
N PRO A 85 -2.83 -14.80 10.19
CA PRO A 85 -2.33 -14.51 11.53
C PRO A 85 -0.80 -14.39 11.52
N LEU A 86 -0.25 -13.62 12.47
CA LEU A 86 1.20 -13.38 12.56
C LEU A 86 2.01 -14.68 12.73
N ASP A 87 1.43 -15.71 13.36
CA ASP A 87 2.09 -17.01 13.51
C ASP A 87 2.28 -17.77 12.20
N GLU A 88 1.47 -17.49 11.16
CA GLU A 88 1.70 -18.00 9.81
C GLU A 88 2.73 -17.11 9.06
N VAL A 89 2.77 -15.81 9.37
CA VAL A 89 3.63 -14.82 8.72
C VAL A 89 5.08 -14.96 9.14
N LEU A 90 5.37 -15.02 10.45
CA LEU A 90 6.74 -14.94 10.98
C LEU A 90 7.70 -16.00 10.42
N PRO A 91 7.31 -17.28 10.30
CA PRO A 91 8.22 -18.31 9.76
C PRO A 91 8.63 -18.07 8.32
N LEU A 92 7.74 -17.47 7.51
CA LEU A 92 7.99 -17.16 6.11
C LEU A 92 8.72 -15.82 5.94
N LEU A 93 8.35 -14.84 6.74
CA LEU A 93 8.95 -13.50 6.72
C LEU A 93 10.42 -13.52 7.14
N CYS A 94 10.77 -14.19 8.22
CA CYS A 94 12.09 -14.07 8.83
C CYS A 94 12.70 -15.39 9.37
N GLY A 95 12.09 -16.55 9.08
CA GLY A 95 12.61 -17.84 9.52
C GLY A 95 12.87 -17.89 11.04
N ASP A 96 14.09 -18.26 11.43
CA ASP A 96 14.56 -18.30 12.82
C ASP A 96 15.09 -16.95 13.35
N ALA A 97 15.19 -15.93 12.49
CA ALA A 97 15.72 -14.62 12.88
C ALA A 97 14.88 -13.98 14.00
N PHE A 98 13.55 -14.19 14.00
CA PHE A 98 12.68 -13.64 15.04
C PHE A 98 13.02 -14.17 16.43
N GLU A 99 13.14 -15.49 16.59
CA GLU A 99 13.48 -16.13 17.88
C GLU A 99 14.89 -15.74 18.35
N ARG A 100 15.82 -15.59 17.42
CA ARG A 100 17.20 -15.16 17.71
C ARG A 100 17.28 -13.68 18.10
N ALA A 101 16.48 -12.83 17.48
CA ALA A 101 16.42 -11.42 17.81
C ALA A 101 15.71 -11.16 19.14
N PHE A 102 14.69 -11.91 19.49
CA PHE A 102 13.80 -11.69 20.62
C PHE A 102 13.75 -12.92 21.54
N ALA A 103 14.91 -13.30 22.11
CA ALA A 103 15.02 -14.50 22.96
C ALA A 103 14.40 -14.31 24.37
N ASP A 104 14.24 -13.08 24.86
CA ASP A 104 13.53 -12.80 26.10
C ASP A 104 12.02 -12.79 25.86
N PRO A 105 11.20 -13.53 26.67
CA PRO A 105 9.77 -13.62 26.45
C PRO A 105 9.01 -12.27 26.51
N ALA A 106 9.47 -11.30 27.29
CA ALA A 106 8.85 -9.98 27.34
C ALA A 106 9.18 -9.17 26.07
N ASP A 107 10.42 -9.25 25.58
CA ASP A 107 10.83 -8.65 24.32
C ASP A 107 10.09 -9.30 23.14
N GLU A 108 9.95 -10.62 23.13
CA GLU A 108 9.20 -11.34 22.11
C GLU A 108 7.73 -10.87 22.07
N ALA A 109 7.08 -10.81 23.23
CA ALA A 109 5.70 -10.34 23.31
C ALA A 109 5.54 -8.89 22.82
N ALA A 110 6.47 -7.99 23.15
CA ALA A 110 6.47 -6.61 22.70
C ALA A 110 6.69 -6.51 21.18
N ALA A 111 7.61 -7.29 20.63
CA ALA A 111 7.87 -7.33 19.19
C ALA A 111 6.66 -7.84 18.40
N ARG A 112 6.03 -8.93 18.88
CA ARG A 112 4.79 -9.46 18.29
C ARG A 112 3.67 -8.42 18.34
N ALA A 113 3.50 -7.72 19.45
CA ALA A 113 2.49 -6.68 19.59
C ALA A 113 2.72 -5.51 18.61
N ALA A 114 3.96 -5.09 18.37
CA ALA A 114 4.31 -4.04 17.42
C ALA A 114 3.98 -4.46 15.98
N LEU A 115 4.35 -5.68 15.56
CA LEU A 115 4.01 -6.21 14.23
C LEU A 115 2.50 -6.36 14.04
N GLN A 116 1.78 -6.86 15.06
CA GLN A 116 0.32 -6.97 15.04
C GLN A 116 -0.37 -5.60 14.95
N ALA A 117 0.15 -4.60 15.66
CA ALA A 117 -0.38 -3.24 15.62
C ALA A 117 -0.24 -2.63 14.20
N ARG A 118 0.93 -2.76 13.56
CA ARG A 118 1.10 -2.30 12.17
C ARG A 118 0.21 -3.08 11.20
N GLN A 119 0.11 -4.41 11.33
CA GLN A 119 -0.80 -5.20 10.51
C GLN A 119 -2.27 -4.79 10.69
N ALA A 120 -2.66 -4.39 11.90
CA ALA A 120 -4.01 -3.89 12.17
C ALA A 120 -4.27 -2.52 11.54
N GLN A 121 -3.27 -1.61 11.56
CA GLN A 121 -3.35 -0.32 10.85
C GLN A 121 -3.54 -0.53 9.35
N LEU A 122 -2.70 -1.34 8.72
CA LEU A 122 -2.79 -1.67 7.28
C LEU A 122 -4.16 -2.26 6.92
N ARG A 123 -4.71 -3.12 7.77
CA ARG A 123 -6.07 -3.66 7.57
C ARG A 123 -7.15 -2.61 7.69
N ALA A 124 -6.99 -1.62 8.57
CA ALA A 124 -7.92 -0.51 8.69
C ALA A 124 -7.84 0.44 7.48
N GLU A 125 -6.64 0.68 6.98
CA GLU A 125 -6.41 1.45 5.74
C GLU A 125 -7.02 0.74 4.52
N LEU A 126 -6.98 -0.60 4.49
CA LEU A 126 -7.53 -1.48 3.45
C LEU A 126 -8.89 -2.08 3.83
N ASP A 127 -9.69 -1.39 4.67
CA ASP A 127 -11.03 -1.86 5.00
C ASP A 127 -11.93 -1.88 3.76
N PRO A 128 -12.49 -3.04 3.39
CA PRO A 128 -13.22 -3.18 2.12
C PRO A 128 -14.45 -2.27 2.02
N GLN A 129 -15.16 -2.07 3.14
CA GLN A 129 -16.35 -1.20 3.13
C GLN A 129 -15.93 0.25 2.87
N ALA A 130 -14.86 0.71 3.53
CA ALA A 130 -14.35 2.06 3.33
C ALA A 130 -13.81 2.28 1.91
N LEU A 131 -13.19 1.27 1.29
CA LEU A 131 -12.74 1.32 -0.12
C LEU A 131 -13.91 1.41 -1.09
N LEU A 132 -15.00 0.67 -0.85
CA LEU A 132 -16.20 0.71 -1.69
C LEU A 132 -17.00 2.01 -1.52
N ASP A 133 -17.04 2.58 -0.30
CA ASP A 133 -17.79 3.82 -0.01
C ASP A 133 -17.12 5.06 -0.65
N ASP A 134 -15.80 5.05 -0.82
CA ASP A 134 -15.05 6.17 -1.39
C ASP A 134 -13.80 5.65 -2.12
N PRO A 135 -13.96 5.11 -3.35
CA PRO A 135 -12.88 4.45 -4.09
C PRO A 135 -11.79 5.43 -4.58
N ASP A 136 -12.12 6.70 -4.78
CA ASP A 136 -11.18 7.72 -5.23
C ASP A 136 -10.28 8.25 -4.10
N ARG A 137 -10.51 7.81 -2.87
CA ARG A 137 -9.72 8.23 -1.73
C ARG A 137 -8.52 7.31 -1.49
N LEU A 138 -7.33 7.88 -1.57
CA LEU A 138 -6.12 7.20 -1.13
C LEU A 138 -6.14 7.03 0.40
N ARG A 139 -6.10 5.80 0.88
CA ARG A 139 -6.14 5.41 2.29
C ARG A 139 -4.86 4.75 2.75
N LEU A 140 -4.22 3.98 1.86
CA LEU A 140 -2.98 3.28 2.15
C LEU A 140 -1.84 4.28 2.35
N ALA A 141 -1.16 4.19 3.49
CA ALA A 141 0.00 5.00 3.86
C ALA A 141 1.23 4.10 4.08
N PRO A 142 1.96 3.76 3.01
CA PRO A 142 3.11 2.88 3.08
C PRO A 142 4.31 3.56 3.77
N LEU A 143 5.11 2.77 4.46
CA LEU A 143 6.36 3.24 5.06
C LEU A 143 7.49 3.09 4.05
N MET A 144 7.82 4.16 3.36
CA MET A 144 8.85 4.19 2.33
C MET A 144 9.99 5.12 2.70
N GLN A 145 11.23 4.65 2.51
CA GLN A 145 12.41 5.49 2.62
C GLN A 145 12.49 6.44 1.42
N VAL A 146 12.57 7.73 1.70
CA VAL A 146 12.71 8.75 0.64
C VAL A 146 14.16 8.76 0.15
N TRP A 147 14.35 8.48 -1.13
CA TRP A 147 15.63 8.50 -1.82
C TRP A 147 15.71 9.67 -2.80
N ASP A 148 15.79 10.89 -2.25
CA ASP A 148 16.12 12.08 -3.02
C ASP A 148 17.63 12.17 -3.32
N GLU A 149 18.05 13.20 -4.02
CA GLU A 149 19.46 13.39 -4.36
C GLU A 149 20.36 13.62 -3.13
N ALA A 150 19.81 14.23 -2.08
CA ALA A 150 20.55 14.49 -0.84
C ALA A 150 20.77 13.18 -0.06
N ALA A 151 19.74 12.34 0.06
CA ALA A 151 19.84 11.02 0.69
C ALA A 151 20.80 10.10 -0.05
N ARG A 152 20.78 10.07 -1.39
CA ARG A 152 21.73 9.28 -2.20
C ARG A 152 23.17 9.76 -2.02
N ARG A 153 23.40 11.07 -1.98
CA ARG A 153 24.74 11.62 -1.71
C ARG A 153 25.24 11.23 -0.32
N GLN A 154 24.36 11.28 0.68
CA GLN A 154 24.72 10.89 2.05
C GLN A 154 25.20 9.43 2.11
N VAL A 155 24.57 8.49 1.39
CA VAL A 155 25.02 7.08 1.32
C VAL A 155 26.48 6.98 0.87
N VAL A 156 26.86 7.78 -0.14
CA VAL A 156 28.23 7.79 -0.66
C VAL A 156 29.21 8.47 0.31
N ASP A 157 28.80 9.60 0.86
CA ASP A 157 29.65 10.41 1.78
C ASP A 157 29.93 9.65 3.09
N GLU A 158 28.98 8.86 3.57
CA GLU A 158 29.14 8.01 4.77
C GLU A 158 29.83 6.67 4.47
N GLY A 159 30.16 6.37 3.20
CA GLY A 159 30.80 5.13 2.81
C GLY A 159 29.91 3.89 2.93
N LEU A 160 28.58 4.07 2.92
CA LEU A 160 27.59 2.99 2.99
C LEU A 160 27.35 2.30 1.65
N GLY A 161 27.79 2.92 0.55
CA GLY A 161 27.71 2.39 -0.80
C GLY A 161 28.50 3.24 -1.79
N THR A 162 28.64 2.73 -3.02
CA THR A 162 29.24 3.46 -4.14
C THR A 162 28.22 4.44 -4.76
N ALA A 163 28.70 5.33 -5.63
CA ALA A 163 27.81 6.19 -6.42
C ALA A 163 26.86 5.38 -7.35
N GLU A 164 27.32 4.22 -7.82
CA GLU A 164 26.52 3.31 -8.64
C GLU A 164 25.41 2.65 -7.80
N ASP A 165 25.73 2.18 -6.58
CA ASP A 165 24.76 1.64 -5.64
C ASP A 165 23.70 2.69 -5.26
N ALA A 166 24.14 3.91 -4.92
CA ALA A 166 23.27 5.02 -4.57
C ALA A 166 22.33 5.41 -5.71
N ALA A 167 22.76 5.33 -6.97
CA ALA A 167 21.94 5.60 -8.14
C ALA A 167 20.81 4.57 -8.33
N GLN A 168 20.94 3.37 -7.78
CA GLN A 168 19.89 2.33 -7.81
C GLN A 168 18.84 2.48 -6.72
N LEU A 169 19.08 3.30 -5.69
CA LEU A 169 18.14 3.51 -4.60
C LEU A 169 16.92 4.31 -5.09
N ARG A 170 15.74 3.75 -4.93
CA ARG A 170 14.47 4.34 -5.37
C ARG A 170 13.41 4.20 -4.26
N THR A 171 12.75 5.31 -3.94
CA THR A 171 11.66 5.35 -2.94
C THR A 171 10.58 4.34 -3.30
N GLY A 172 10.25 3.42 -2.40
CA GLY A 172 9.21 2.41 -2.60
C GLY A 172 9.68 1.14 -3.35
N ALA A 173 10.91 1.08 -3.88
CA ALA A 173 11.39 -0.12 -4.57
C ALA A 173 11.45 -1.32 -3.62
N SER A 174 12.02 -1.12 -2.45
CA SER A 174 12.14 -2.16 -1.45
C SER A 174 10.78 -2.59 -0.89
N TRP A 175 9.86 -1.63 -0.74
CA TRP A 175 8.49 -1.92 -0.35
C TRP A 175 7.78 -2.83 -1.36
N ALA A 176 7.90 -2.55 -2.65
CA ALA A 176 7.34 -3.40 -3.70
C ALA A 176 7.94 -4.82 -3.69
N LEU A 177 9.26 -4.94 -3.47
CA LEU A 177 9.90 -6.26 -3.36
C LEU A 177 9.38 -7.05 -2.16
N GLY A 178 9.16 -6.42 -1.01
CA GLY A 178 8.52 -7.03 0.15
C GLY A 178 7.09 -7.48 -0.14
N PHE A 179 6.31 -6.65 -0.84
CA PHE A 179 4.96 -6.97 -1.27
C PHE A 179 4.92 -8.23 -2.15
N PHE A 180 5.75 -8.30 -3.18
CA PHE A 180 5.81 -9.48 -4.06
C PHE A 180 6.35 -10.71 -3.36
N ARG A 181 7.28 -10.55 -2.42
CA ARG A 181 7.74 -11.68 -1.61
C ARG A 181 6.60 -12.33 -0.82
N ALA A 182 5.70 -11.54 -0.25
CA ALA A 182 4.52 -12.08 0.43
C ALA A 182 3.57 -12.80 -0.55
N LEU A 183 3.43 -12.28 -1.78
CA LEU A 183 2.64 -12.98 -2.81
C LEU A 183 3.23 -14.36 -3.13
N ASP A 184 4.55 -14.49 -3.21
CA ASP A 184 5.22 -15.76 -3.44
C ASP A 184 5.05 -16.72 -2.25
N ASP A 185 5.28 -16.23 -1.03
CA ASP A 185 5.23 -17.04 0.20
C ASP A 185 3.81 -17.57 0.48
N PHE A 186 2.78 -16.82 0.10
CA PHE A 186 1.37 -17.18 0.27
C PHE A 186 0.66 -17.43 -1.08
N ALA A 187 1.38 -17.98 -2.08
CA ALA A 187 0.87 -18.11 -3.45
C ALA A 187 -0.50 -18.79 -3.56
N THR A 188 -0.89 -19.64 -2.61
CA THR A 188 -2.21 -20.30 -2.58
C THR A 188 -3.33 -19.40 -2.05
N ASP A 189 -3.00 -18.28 -1.44
CA ASP A 189 -3.96 -17.34 -0.85
C ASP A 189 -4.36 -16.20 -1.81
N TRP A 190 -3.73 -16.15 -2.99
CA TRP A 190 -4.04 -15.14 -4.01
C TRP A 190 -4.76 -15.82 -5.17
N PRO A 191 -6.10 -15.71 -5.27
CA PRO A 191 -6.81 -16.23 -6.43
C PRO A 191 -6.31 -15.50 -7.67
N ALA A 192 -5.66 -16.24 -8.55
CA ALA A 192 -5.31 -15.75 -9.87
C ALA A 192 -6.59 -15.46 -10.67
N ALA A 193 -6.54 -14.49 -11.57
CA ALA A 193 -7.61 -14.28 -12.51
C ALA A 193 -7.76 -15.53 -13.39
N ASP A 194 -8.99 -15.96 -13.62
CA ASP A 194 -9.26 -16.98 -14.62
C ASP A 194 -8.86 -16.40 -16.00
N PRO A 195 -8.04 -17.10 -16.80
CA PRO A 195 -7.64 -16.61 -18.13
C PRO A 195 -8.82 -16.27 -19.05
N ASP A 196 -9.97 -16.88 -18.81
CA ASP A 196 -11.21 -16.62 -19.54
C ASP A 196 -12.03 -15.45 -18.95
N ASP A 197 -11.60 -14.85 -17.86
CA ASP A 197 -12.24 -13.67 -17.26
C ASP A 197 -11.90 -12.42 -18.08
N GLU A 198 -12.92 -11.64 -18.44
CA GLU A 198 -12.74 -10.35 -19.13
C GLU A 198 -11.88 -9.37 -18.32
N LEU A 199 -11.81 -9.53 -16.99
CA LEU A 199 -11.04 -8.72 -16.07
C LEU A 199 -9.63 -9.27 -15.78
N ALA A 200 -9.22 -10.39 -16.38
CA ALA A 200 -7.89 -10.97 -16.15
C ALA A 200 -6.76 -10.00 -16.51
N GLY A 201 -6.93 -9.20 -17.56
CA GLY A 201 -6.00 -8.14 -17.94
C GLY A 201 -5.83 -7.10 -16.84
N LEU A 202 -6.94 -6.62 -16.27
CA LEU A 202 -6.91 -5.63 -15.19
C LEU A 202 -6.13 -6.13 -13.97
N TYR A 203 -6.30 -7.39 -13.58
CA TYR A 203 -5.54 -7.96 -12.47
C TYR A 203 -4.02 -7.93 -12.72
N GLY A 204 -3.60 -8.26 -13.95
CA GLY A 204 -2.20 -8.16 -14.36
C GLY A 204 -1.68 -6.73 -14.30
N ASP A 205 -2.44 -5.78 -14.81
CA ASP A 205 -2.09 -4.35 -14.84
C ASP A 205 -1.93 -3.78 -13.41
N LEU A 206 -2.79 -4.18 -12.47
CA LEU A 206 -2.67 -3.78 -11.06
C LEU A 206 -1.38 -4.30 -10.43
N LEU A 207 -1.01 -5.57 -10.66
CA LEU A 207 0.25 -6.12 -10.18
C LEU A 207 1.45 -5.45 -10.84
N GLU A 208 1.40 -5.18 -12.15
CA GLU A 208 2.45 -4.48 -12.87
C GLU A 208 2.65 -3.06 -12.33
N THR A 209 1.57 -2.36 -11.97
CA THR A 209 1.60 -1.02 -11.37
C THR A 209 2.36 -1.03 -10.04
N VAL A 210 2.15 -2.03 -9.18
CA VAL A 210 2.94 -2.17 -7.93
C VAL A 210 4.39 -2.53 -8.24
N LEU A 211 4.63 -3.42 -9.21
CA LEU A 211 5.97 -3.86 -9.61
C LEU A 211 6.80 -2.72 -10.20
N ALA A 212 6.17 -1.75 -10.88
CA ALA A 212 6.82 -0.60 -11.48
C ALA A 212 7.66 0.21 -10.47
N LEU A 213 7.32 0.17 -9.17
CA LEU A 213 8.14 0.77 -8.11
C LEU A 213 9.55 0.12 -8.01
N ALA A 214 9.69 -1.16 -8.34
CA ALA A 214 10.95 -1.89 -8.30
C ALA A 214 11.68 -1.95 -9.65
N MET A 215 11.00 -1.65 -10.77
CA MET A 215 11.59 -1.68 -12.10
C MET A 215 12.68 -0.62 -12.28
N ASP A 216 13.69 -0.93 -13.10
CA ASP A 216 14.63 0.07 -13.57
C ASP A 216 13.91 1.05 -14.52
N PRO A 217 13.91 2.38 -14.25
CA PRO A 217 13.24 3.37 -15.09
C PRO A 217 13.79 3.44 -16.52
N HIS A 218 14.96 2.84 -16.79
CA HIS A 218 15.56 2.76 -18.11
C HIS A 218 15.34 1.41 -18.80
N SER A 219 14.68 0.46 -18.15
CA SER A 219 14.34 -0.83 -18.76
C SER A 219 13.26 -0.69 -19.83
N GLN A 220 13.25 -1.62 -20.78
CA GLN A 220 12.23 -1.62 -21.83
C GLN A 220 10.84 -1.91 -21.26
N GLU A 221 10.78 -2.74 -20.22
CA GLU A 221 9.57 -3.10 -19.51
C GLU A 221 8.93 -1.86 -18.84
N PHE A 222 9.74 -1.10 -18.08
CA PHE A 222 9.26 0.13 -17.46
C PHE A 222 8.81 1.17 -18.50
N LEU A 223 9.57 1.38 -19.57
CA LEU A 223 9.23 2.33 -20.62
C LEU A 223 7.93 1.93 -21.34
N ALA A 224 7.69 0.65 -21.55
CA ALA A 224 6.45 0.14 -22.15
C ALA A 224 5.25 0.37 -21.19
N PHE A 225 5.42 0.08 -19.91
CA PHE A 225 4.43 0.33 -18.87
C PHE A 225 4.09 1.83 -18.77
N ALA A 226 5.11 2.69 -18.67
CA ALA A 226 4.93 4.14 -18.54
C ALA A 226 4.24 4.76 -19.77
N ALA A 227 4.53 4.27 -20.98
CA ALA A 227 3.89 4.71 -22.20
C ALA A 227 2.38 4.38 -22.28
N GLN A 228 1.92 3.39 -21.55
CA GLN A 228 0.50 3.02 -21.49
C GLN A 228 -0.26 3.86 -20.46
N GLY A 229 0.34 4.10 -19.29
CA GLY A 229 -0.33 4.75 -18.15
C GLY A 229 -0.24 6.29 -18.17
N TRP A 230 0.82 6.87 -18.75
CA TRP A 230 1.07 8.31 -18.70
C TRP A 230 1.19 8.93 -20.08
N LYS A 231 0.50 10.06 -20.25
CA LYS A 231 0.41 10.77 -21.54
C LYS A 231 1.77 11.13 -22.16
N ASP A 232 2.74 11.45 -21.33
CA ASP A 232 4.10 11.81 -21.73
C ASP A 232 5.09 10.64 -21.57
N GLY A 233 4.61 9.46 -21.14
CA GLY A 233 5.43 8.27 -20.93
C GLY A 233 6.51 8.42 -19.85
N ASN A 234 6.41 9.42 -18.97
CA ASN A 234 7.43 9.73 -17.97
C ASN A 234 6.80 10.12 -16.62
N PRO A 235 6.30 9.16 -15.86
CA PRO A 235 5.72 9.42 -14.54
C PRO A 235 6.78 9.91 -13.56
N THR A 236 6.39 10.82 -12.67
CA THR A 236 7.19 11.15 -11.49
C THR A 236 7.16 10.01 -10.49
N ARG A 237 8.14 9.97 -9.59
CA ARG A 237 8.17 8.94 -8.55
C ARG A 237 6.96 9.00 -7.62
N GLU A 238 6.48 10.21 -7.33
CA GLU A 238 5.28 10.42 -6.52
C GLU A 238 4.02 9.88 -7.19
N GLU A 239 3.84 10.11 -8.48
CA GLU A 239 2.74 9.55 -9.26
C GLU A 239 2.77 8.03 -9.23
N LEU A 240 3.93 7.40 -9.45
CA LEU A 240 4.07 5.95 -9.38
C LEU A 240 3.68 5.39 -8.00
N ILE A 241 4.06 6.05 -6.91
CA ILE A 241 3.73 5.65 -5.56
C ILE A 241 2.21 5.75 -5.32
N VAL A 242 1.60 6.83 -5.75
CA VAL A 242 0.15 7.04 -5.62
C VAL A 242 -0.62 5.95 -6.39
N GLU A 243 -0.24 5.71 -7.65
CA GLU A 243 -0.88 4.68 -8.48
C GLU A 243 -0.68 3.26 -7.90
N ALA A 244 0.52 2.95 -7.40
CA ALA A 244 0.76 1.67 -6.73
C ALA A 244 -0.10 1.49 -5.47
N CYS A 245 -0.32 2.54 -4.69
CA CYS A 245 -1.19 2.49 -3.53
C CYS A 245 -2.66 2.27 -3.91
N PHE A 246 -3.15 2.92 -4.97
CA PHE A 246 -4.48 2.65 -5.52
C PHE A 246 -4.58 1.22 -6.07
N ALA A 247 -3.57 0.76 -6.80
CA ALA A 247 -3.54 -0.61 -7.29
C ALA A 247 -3.65 -1.65 -6.16
N VAL A 248 -3.00 -1.42 -5.00
CA VAL A 248 -3.16 -2.29 -3.83
C VAL A 248 -4.57 -2.23 -3.24
N GLN A 249 -5.21 -1.06 -3.21
CA GLN A 249 -6.60 -0.92 -2.77
C GLN A 249 -7.55 -1.71 -3.69
N ASP A 250 -7.34 -1.63 -5.01
CA ASP A 250 -8.10 -2.38 -6.00
C ASP A 250 -7.82 -3.88 -5.93
N LEU A 251 -6.55 -4.30 -5.77
CA LEU A 251 -6.19 -5.70 -5.52
C LEU A 251 -6.88 -6.26 -4.27
N ARG A 252 -7.01 -5.45 -3.21
CA ARG A 252 -7.74 -5.86 -2.00
C ARG A 252 -9.20 -6.20 -2.30
N THR A 253 -9.91 -5.36 -3.05
CA THR A 253 -11.29 -5.62 -3.45
C THR A 253 -11.38 -6.80 -4.40
N TRP A 254 -10.47 -6.90 -5.36
CA TRP A 254 -10.36 -8.03 -6.27
C TRP A 254 -10.23 -9.37 -5.53
N TRP A 255 -9.28 -9.48 -4.62
CA TRP A 255 -9.04 -10.73 -3.88
C TRP A 255 -10.20 -11.14 -2.98
N ILE A 256 -10.98 -10.19 -2.48
CA ILE A 256 -12.20 -10.50 -1.71
C ILE A 256 -13.28 -11.05 -2.64
N ASP A 257 -13.50 -10.44 -3.78
CA ASP A 257 -14.56 -10.83 -4.72
C ASP A 257 -14.27 -12.19 -5.35
N HIS A 258 -13.00 -12.51 -5.57
CA HIS A 258 -12.52 -13.77 -6.13
C HIS A 258 -12.11 -14.80 -5.06
N ALA A 259 -12.38 -14.52 -3.78
CA ALA A 259 -12.06 -15.43 -2.70
C ALA A 259 -12.70 -16.81 -2.90
N PRO A 260 -11.99 -17.92 -2.59
CA PRO A 260 -12.53 -19.26 -2.70
C PRO A 260 -13.84 -19.38 -1.92
N ARG A 261 -14.93 -19.61 -2.60
CA ARG A 261 -16.24 -19.81 -1.97
C ARG A 261 -16.20 -21.08 -1.16
N ARG A 262 -16.43 -21.01 0.14
CA ARG A 262 -16.61 -22.21 0.95
C ARG A 262 -17.74 -23.02 0.38
N ALA A 263 -17.48 -24.29 0.05
CA ALA A 263 -18.54 -25.20 -0.33
C ALA A 263 -19.61 -25.18 0.80
N PRO A 264 -20.90 -25.04 0.44
CA PRO A 264 -21.95 -25.00 1.44
C PRO A 264 -21.85 -26.27 2.31
N VAL A 265 -21.61 -26.09 3.60
CA VAL A 265 -21.64 -27.20 4.58
C VAL A 265 -23.05 -27.73 4.53
N ARG A 266 -23.25 -28.85 3.84
CA ARG A 266 -24.52 -29.54 3.87
C ARG A 266 -24.72 -29.98 5.35
N ALA A 267 -25.62 -29.33 6.04
CA ALA A 267 -26.04 -29.80 7.35
C ALA A 267 -26.40 -31.31 7.21
N ALA A 268 -25.80 -32.12 8.04
CA ALA A 268 -26.10 -33.55 8.02
C ALA A 268 -27.62 -33.70 8.02
N ALA A 269 -28.14 -34.47 7.06
CA ALA A 269 -29.58 -34.67 6.93
C ALA A 269 -30.12 -35.11 8.28
N LYS A 270 -31.07 -34.34 8.83
CA LYS A 270 -31.71 -34.76 10.09
C LYS A 270 -32.29 -36.12 9.90
N PRO A 271 -32.06 -37.06 10.84
CA PRO A 271 -32.64 -38.43 10.70
C PRO A 271 -34.15 -38.32 10.46
N GLY A 272 -34.62 -39.07 9.50
CA GLY A 272 -36.04 -39.14 9.24
C GLY A 272 -36.77 -39.68 10.48
N ARG A 273 -38.04 -39.34 10.65
CA ARG A 273 -38.86 -39.68 11.82
C ARG A 273 -38.80 -41.18 12.16
N ASN A 274 -38.61 -42.04 11.19
CA ASN A 274 -38.55 -43.50 11.35
C ASN A 274 -37.15 -44.10 11.30
N ASP A 275 -36.11 -43.27 11.06
CA ASP A 275 -34.73 -43.75 11.05
C ASP A 275 -34.22 -44.12 12.44
N PRO A 276 -33.17 -44.94 12.53
CA PRO A 276 -32.50 -45.21 13.81
C PRO A 276 -32.00 -43.89 14.43
N CYS A 277 -32.18 -43.73 15.72
CA CYS A 277 -31.71 -42.52 16.41
C CYS A 277 -30.18 -42.47 16.37
N SER A 278 -29.61 -41.31 16.03
CA SER A 278 -28.17 -41.07 15.98
C SER A 278 -27.44 -41.21 17.31
N CYS A 279 -28.17 -41.30 18.46
CA CYS A 279 -27.59 -41.56 19.79
C CYS A 279 -27.19 -43.01 20.04
N GLY A 280 -27.34 -43.94 19.10
CA GLY A 280 -26.98 -45.35 19.22
C GLY A 280 -27.95 -46.19 20.08
N SER A 281 -29.10 -45.67 20.52
CA SER A 281 -30.07 -46.36 21.38
C SER A 281 -30.85 -47.49 20.67
N GLY A 282 -30.69 -47.68 19.36
CA GLY A 282 -31.45 -48.59 18.53
C GLY A 282 -32.93 -48.26 18.37
N ARG A 283 -33.42 -47.19 18.97
CA ARG A 283 -34.81 -46.73 18.85
C ARG A 283 -34.97 -45.80 17.63
N LYS A 284 -36.21 -45.81 17.04
CA LYS A 284 -36.53 -44.86 15.99
C LYS A 284 -36.43 -43.43 16.49
N TYR A 285 -35.94 -42.50 15.65
CA TYR A 285 -35.70 -41.08 16.01
C TYR A 285 -36.91 -40.44 16.70
N LYS A 286 -38.13 -40.67 16.17
CA LYS A 286 -39.41 -40.17 16.74
C LYS A 286 -39.75 -40.71 18.13
N LYS A 287 -39.11 -41.78 18.57
CA LYS A 287 -39.32 -42.40 19.92
C LYS A 287 -38.14 -42.14 20.87
N CYS A 288 -37.20 -41.31 20.48
CA CYS A 288 -35.99 -41.04 21.25
C CYS A 288 -35.74 -39.52 21.34
N HIS A 289 -35.22 -38.89 20.29
CA HIS A 289 -34.89 -37.47 20.27
C HIS A 289 -35.77 -36.63 19.33
N GLY A 290 -36.74 -37.22 18.67
CA GLY A 290 -37.69 -36.57 17.77
C GLY A 290 -39.12 -36.55 18.35
N ALA A 291 -39.28 -36.70 19.66
CA ALA A 291 -40.57 -36.59 20.36
C ALA A 291 -40.87 -35.14 20.68
#